data_34b2d1ac91c9bc9af0e4795b23678be9
#
_entry.id   34b2d1ac91c9bc9af0e4795b23678be9
#
_cell.length_a   1.000
_cell.length_b   1.000
_cell.length_c   1.000
_cell.angle_alpha   90.00
_cell.angle_beta   90.00
_cell.angle_gamma   90.00
#
_symmetry.space_group_name_H-M   'P 1'
#
loop_
_entity.id
_entity.type
_entity.pdbx_description
1 polymer ?
#
loop_
_entity_poly.entity_id
_entity_poly.type
_entity_poly.pdbx_seq_one_letter_code
_entity_poly.pdbx_strand_id
1 'polypeptide(L)'
;MSRADAYRTAVESPVKKYLSWSSNDKCFNFYDKETKENKKLTLPLTLIHLDEMSTVKGWHDSSSSGIYSNEVRSTKNEELNVRAFKGGDLAKGIYQDIKLKVQSLGGHYCVSIYAFVDNEIVNISLKGSALMTWSDFTKENRKSFLGNTIEVNSAAEGKKGAVKYTTPTFTLGKGISLDVSEKAEEAYASLKEYLDSRKTSQEVSHEETPQAETFHPIFAEPVLELATVNDLPF
;
A
#
# COMPACT_ATOMS: atom_id res chain seq x y z
N MET A 1 34.01 1.81 7.07
CA MET A 1 32.85 1.23 7.77
C MET A 1 33.37 0.46 8.99
N SER A 2 32.89 0.80 10.18
CA SER A 2 33.23 0.09 11.41
C SER A 2 32.51 -1.27 11.45
N ARG A 3 33.12 -2.28 12.10
CA ARG A 3 32.43 -3.55 12.40
C ARG A 3 31.09 -3.35 13.11
N ALA A 4 30.95 -2.28 13.90
CA ALA A 4 29.70 -1.91 14.58
C ALA A 4 28.59 -1.47 13.60
N ASP A 5 28.94 -0.94 12.43
CA ASP A 5 27.95 -0.52 11.43
C ASP A 5 27.30 -1.73 10.73
N ALA A 6 27.97 -2.88 10.72
CA ALA A 6 27.43 -4.14 10.18
C ALA A 6 26.36 -4.77 11.08
N TYR A 7 26.29 -4.35 12.34
CA TYR A 7 25.31 -4.81 13.34
C TYR A 7 24.28 -3.73 13.70
N ARG A 8 24.17 -2.66 12.90
CA ARG A 8 23.05 -1.74 13.07
C ARG A 8 21.76 -2.53 12.85
N THR A 9 21.01 -2.72 13.91
CA THR A 9 19.65 -3.24 13.87
C THR A 9 18.86 -2.43 12.86
N ALA A 10 18.23 -3.11 11.90
CA ALA A 10 17.35 -2.48 10.96
C ALA A 10 16.32 -1.63 11.72
N VAL A 11 16.08 -0.41 11.26
CA VAL A 11 15.08 0.48 11.88
C VAL A 11 13.76 -0.26 11.89
N GLU A 12 13.15 -0.42 13.06
CA GLU A 12 11.88 -1.13 13.19
C GLU A 12 10.77 -0.35 12.47
N SER A 13 9.89 -1.08 11.79
CA SER A 13 8.76 -0.45 11.09
C SER A 13 7.81 0.24 12.07
N PRO A 14 7.56 1.54 11.93
CA PRO A 14 6.59 2.23 12.76
C PRO A 14 5.14 1.89 12.39
N VAL A 15 4.93 1.17 11.28
CA VAL A 15 3.60 0.77 10.79
C VAL A 15 3.04 -0.35 11.66
N LYS A 16 1.90 -0.10 12.28
CA LYS A 16 1.23 -1.05 13.18
C LYS A 16 0.28 -1.99 12.45
N LYS A 17 -0.42 -1.50 11.42
CA LYS A 17 -1.42 -2.30 10.68
C LYS A 17 -1.25 -2.12 9.18
N TYR A 18 -1.40 -3.21 8.43
CA TYR A 18 -1.42 -3.22 6.97
C TYR A 18 -2.84 -3.51 6.51
N LEU A 19 -3.51 -2.48 6.02
CA LEU A 19 -4.92 -2.51 5.65
C LEU A 19 -5.08 -2.80 4.16
N SER A 20 -6.05 -3.62 3.81
CA SER A 20 -6.50 -3.85 2.43
C SER A 20 -8.02 -3.81 2.34
N TRP A 21 -8.55 -3.26 1.24
CA TRP A 21 -10.00 -3.22 1.03
C TRP A 21 -10.52 -4.61 0.66
N SER A 22 -11.53 -5.07 1.39
CA SER A 22 -12.29 -6.27 1.05
C SER A 22 -13.63 -5.87 0.42
N SER A 23 -13.78 -6.19 -0.86
CA SER A 23 -15.01 -5.91 -1.60
C SER A 23 -16.20 -6.66 -1.02
N ASN A 24 -16.00 -7.90 -0.58
CA ASN A 24 -17.04 -8.75 -0.01
C ASN A 24 -17.49 -8.26 1.36
N ASP A 25 -16.54 -7.84 2.19
CA ASP A 25 -16.82 -7.37 3.55
C ASP A 25 -17.22 -5.89 3.61
N LYS A 26 -17.01 -5.15 2.53
CA LYS A 26 -17.26 -3.70 2.44
C LYS A 26 -16.51 -2.89 3.52
N CYS A 27 -15.33 -3.34 3.88
CA CYS A 27 -14.47 -2.72 4.90
C CYS A 27 -12.99 -3.00 4.64
N PHE A 28 -12.13 -2.38 5.44
CA PHE A 28 -10.71 -2.72 5.45
C PHE A 28 -10.46 -3.93 6.34
N ASN A 29 -9.61 -4.84 5.87
CA ASN A 29 -9.13 -5.99 6.62
C ASN A 29 -7.64 -5.84 6.88
N PHE A 30 -7.17 -6.39 8.01
CA PHE A 30 -5.76 -6.50 8.34
C PHE A 30 -5.48 -7.81 9.09
N TYR A 31 -4.26 -8.29 8.95
CA TYR A 31 -3.79 -9.43 9.74
C TYR A 31 -3.22 -8.94 11.06
N ASP A 32 -3.78 -9.41 12.16
CA ASP A 32 -3.29 -9.14 13.50
C ASP A 32 -2.23 -10.17 13.87
N LYS A 33 -1.00 -9.70 14.07
CA LYS A 33 0.15 -10.57 14.38
C LYS A 33 0.07 -11.21 15.78
N GLU A 34 -0.60 -10.55 16.72
CA GLU A 34 -0.73 -11.03 18.10
C GLU A 34 -1.75 -12.18 18.18
N THR A 35 -2.92 -11.99 17.61
CA THR A 35 -3.98 -13.00 17.61
C THR A 35 -3.85 -14.00 16.47
N LYS A 36 -3.01 -13.73 15.46
CA LYS A 36 -2.83 -14.50 14.22
C LYS A 36 -4.12 -14.66 13.43
N GLU A 37 -4.98 -13.66 13.46
CA GLU A 37 -6.28 -13.65 12.81
C GLU A 37 -6.43 -12.46 11.86
N ASN A 38 -7.26 -12.64 10.84
CA ASN A 38 -7.71 -11.53 10.01
C ASN A 38 -8.82 -10.77 10.74
N LYS A 39 -8.59 -9.49 11.00
CA LYS A 39 -9.55 -8.59 11.63
C LYS A 39 -10.11 -7.61 10.62
N LYS A 40 -11.34 -7.18 10.85
CA LYS A 40 -12.04 -6.18 10.07
C LYS A 40 -12.00 -4.83 10.80
N LEU A 41 -11.70 -3.78 10.05
CA LEU A 41 -11.80 -2.43 10.53
C LEU A 41 -13.15 -1.85 10.09
N THR A 42 -14.04 -1.65 11.06
CA THR A 42 -15.39 -1.14 10.77
C THR A 42 -15.37 0.32 10.34
N LEU A 43 -16.26 0.66 9.39
CA LEU A 43 -16.49 2.03 8.99
C LEU A 43 -17.43 2.73 10.00
N PRO A 44 -17.35 4.05 10.19
CA PRO A 44 -16.47 4.99 9.50
C PRO A 44 -15.01 4.91 9.97
N LEU A 45 -14.07 5.16 9.05
CA LEU A 45 -12.66 5.32 9.32
C LEU A 45 -12.25 6.76 9.06
N THR A 46 -11.62 7.40 10.03
CA THR A 46 -11.00 8.73 9.85
C THR A 46 -9.49 8.58 9.84
N LEU A 47 -8.85 9.16 8.85
CA LEU A 47 -7.41 9.09 8.69
C LEU A 47 -6.80 10.46 8.32
N ILE A 48 -5.52 10.63 8.61
CA ILE A 48 -4.70 11.74 8.14
C ILE A 48 -3.65 11.17 7.20
N HIS A 49 -3.56 11.69 5.99
CA HIS A 49 -2.57 11.28 5.01
C HIS A 49 -1.16 11.71 5.45
N LEU A 50 -0.22 10.77 5.49
CA LEU A 50 1.18 11.02 5.79
C LEU A 50 2.05 10.97 4.53
N ASP A 51 1.96 9.89 3.77
CA ASP A 51 2.77 9.66 2.57
C ASP A 51 2.11 8.66 1.62
N GLU A 52 2.59 8.61 0.38
CA GLU A 52 2.07 7.71 -0.64
C GLU A 52 3.22 7.18 -1.52
N MET A 53 3.19 5.87 -1.78
CA MET A 53 4.16 5.18 -2.60
C MET A 53 3.50 4.22 -3.58
N SER A 54 4.13 4.04 -4.73
CA SER A 54 3.74 3.06 -5.75
C SER A 54 4.47 1.73 -5.52
N THR A 55 3.76 0.62 -5.67
CA THR A 55 4.31 -0.73 -5.50
C THR A 55 3.56 -1.74 -6.37
N VAL A 56 4.04 -2.98 -6.39
CA VAL A 56 3.34 -4.12 -6.99
C VAL A 56 3.05 -5.14 -5.90
N LYS A 57 1.81 -5.61 -5.84
CA LYS A 57 1.37 -6.71 -4.97
C LYS A 57 0.49 -7.68 -5.76
N GLY A 58 0.47 -8.94 -5.37
CA GLY A 58 -0.34 -9.95 -6.05
C GLY A 58 -0.10 -11.34 -5.52
N TRP A 59 -0.48 -12.32 -6.32
CA TRP A 59 -0.30 -13.73 -6.01
C TRP A 59 0.32 -14.46 -7.20
N HIS A 60 1.40 -15.20 -6.96
CA HIS A 60 2.11 -15.96 -7.97
C HIS A 60 1.69 -17.43 -7.88
N ASP A 61 0.85 -17.87 -8.81
CA ASP A 61 0.25 -19.22 -8.80
C ASP A 61 1.31 -20.31 -8.85
N SER A 62 2.32 -20.17 -9.71
CA SER A 62 3.35 -21.19 -9.91
C SER A 62 4.17 -21.49 -8.65
N SER A 63 4.39 -20.51 -7.77
CA SER A 63 5.09 -20.71 -6.50
C SER A 63 4.16 -20.74 -5.29
N SER A 64 2.85 -20.58 -5.51
CA SER A 64 1.83 -20.46 -4.46
C SER A 64 2.26 -19.50 -3.35
N SER A 65 2.66 -18.28 -3.74
CA SER A 65 3.15 -17.27 -2.80
C SER A 65 2.83 -15.84 -3.24
N GLY A 66 2.85 -14.91 -2.28
CA GLY A 66 2.59 -13.50 -2.54
C GLY A 66 3.63 -12.86 -3.45
N ILE A 67 3.19 -11.93 -4.30
CA ILE A 67 4.04 -11.03 -5.08
C ILE A 67 4.15 -9.71 -4.34
N TYR A 68 5.34 -9.15 -4.32
CA TYR A 68 5.65 -7.85 -3.75
C TYR A 68 6.76 -7.14 -4.54
N SER A 69 6.87 -5.85 -4.37
CA SER A 69 8.02 -5.07 -4.86
C SER A 69 8.50 -4.07 -3.80
N ASN A 70 9.64 -3.45 -4.09
CA ASN A 70 10.00 -2.20 -3.43
C ASN A 70 8.91 -1.14 -3.68
N GLU A 71 8.91 -0.12 -2.83
CA GLU A 71 8.04 1.04 -2.95
C GLU A 71 8.81 2.19 -3.60
N VAL A 72 8.19 2.86 -4.57
CA VAL A 72 8.78 3.98 -5.32
C VAL A 72 7.84 5.17 -5.34
N ARG A 73 8.40 6.38 -5.42
CA ARG A 73 7.60 7.60 -5.57
C ARG A 73 7.16 7.82 -7.02
N SER A 74 7.99 7.45 -7.97
CA SER A 74 7.73 7.65 -9.38
C SER A 74 7.98 6.37 -10.18
N THR A 75 6.91 5.74 -10.64
CA THR A 75 6.99 4.58 -11.52
C THR A 75 7.55 4.87 -12.92
N LYS A 76 7.74 6.15 -13.25
CA LYS A 76 8.38 6.60 -14.51
C LYS A 76 9.91 6.68 -14.40
N ASN A 77 10.41 6.99 -13.20
CA ASN A 77 11.81 7.33 -12.99
C ASN A 77 12.55 6.34 -12.09
N GLU A 78 11.81 5.52 -11.33
CA GLU A 78 12.37 4.59 -10.36
C GLU A 78 11.99 3.16 -10.75
N GLU A 79 12.97 2.25 -10.68
CA GLU A 79 12.75 0.84 -11.00
C GLU A 79 12.00 0.11 -9.89
N LEU A 80 11.05 -0.72 -10.28
CA LEU A 80 10.43 -1.71 -9.43
C LEU A 80 11.18 -3.04 -9.55
N ASN A 81 11.49 -3.64 -8.41
CA ASN A 81 12.03 -4.98 -8.31
C ASN A 81 10.92 -5.89 -7.78
N VAL A 82 10.26 -6.60 -8.68
CA VAL A 82 9.08 -7.44 -8.39
C VAL A 82 9.53 -8.85 -8.11
N ARG A 83 9.13 -9.39 -6.97
CA ARG A 83 9.53 -10.70 -6.47
C ARG A 83 8.33 -11.51 -6.01
N ALA A 84 8.41 -12.83 -6.12
CA ALA A 84 7.52 -13.74 -5.41
C ALA A 84 8.23 -14.29 -4.17
N PHE A 85 7.51 -14.39 -3.08
CA PHE A 85 8.07 -14.83 -1.79
C PHE A 85 8.82 -16.16 -1.86
N LYS A 86 8.27 -17.14 -2.59
CA LYS A 86 8.91 -18.45 -2.83
C LYS A 86 9.45 -18.61 -4.26
N GLY A 87 9.13 -17.67 -5.17
CA GLY A 87 9.46 -17.76 -6.60
C GLY A 87 10.67 -16.92 -7.03
N GLY A 88 11.28 -16.15 -6.11
CA GLY A 88 12.43 -15.28 -6.42
C GLY A 88 12.04 -14.07 -7.28
N ASP A 89 13.00 -13.60 -8.09
CA ASP A 89 12.82 -12.40 -8.91
C ASP A 89 11.92 -12.69 -10.12
N LEU A 90 10.86 -11.90 -10.28
CA LEU A 90 9.89 -12.02 -11.37
C LEU A 90 10.14 -11.00 -12.48
N ALA A 91 10.35 -9.73 -12.11
CA ALA A 91 10.62 -8.65 -13.05
C ALA A 91 11.37 -7.51 -12.36
N LYS A 92 12.19 -6.78 -13.13
CA LYS A 92 12.86 -5.56 -12.67
C LYS A 92 12.84 -4.53 -13.79
N GLY A 93 12.57 -3.27 -13.47
CA GLY A 93 12.59 -2.15 -14.40
C GLY A 93 11.53 -1.10 -14.11
N ILE A 94 11.42 -0.14 -15.01
CA ILE A 94 10.37 0.88 -15.00
C ILE A 94 9.02 0.19 -15.20
N TYR A 95 8.01 0.57 -14.40
CA TYR A 95 6.72 -0.14 -14.39
C TYR A 95 6.10 -0.29 -15.78
N GLN A 96 6.16 0.73 -16.62
CA GLN A 96 5.59 0.68 -17.98
C GLN A 96 6.19 -0.44 -18.81
N ASP A 97 7.48 -0.72 -18.65
CA ASP A 97 8.20 -1.73 -19.44
C ASP A 97 7.91 -3.16 -18.94
N ILE A 98 7.73 -3.31 -17.62
CA ILE A 98 7.52 -4.63 -17.01
C ILE A 98 6.04 -4.97 -16.77
N LYS A 99 5.12 -4.03 -16.95
CA LYS A 99 3.69 -4.14 -16.61
C LYS A 99 3.04 -5.42 -17.15
N LEU A 100 3.16 -5.70 -18.44
CA LEU A 100 2.54 -6.87 -19.05
C LEU A 100 3.07 -8.18 -18.46
N LYS A 101 4.37 -8.25 -18.23
CA LYS A 101 5.00 -9.41 -17.59
C LYS A 101 4.50 -9.58 -16.15
N VAL A 102 4.45 -8.49 -15.39
CA VAL A 102 3.99 -8.50 -13.99
C VAL A 102 2.54 -8.97 -13.93
N GLN A 103 1.66 -8.44 -14.79
CA GLN A 103 0.25 -8.81 -14.83
C GLN A 103 0.05 -10.29 -15.22
N SER A 104 0.79 -10.80 -16.20
CA SER A 104 0.70 -12.21 -16.59
C SER A 104 1.14 -13.19 -15.50
N LEU A 105 1.92 -12.71 -14.53
CA LEU A 105 2.38 -13.48 -13.37
C LEU A 105 1.49 -13.30 -12.13
N GLY A 106 0.38 -12.53 -12.24
CA GLY A 106 -0.56 -12.29 -11.15
C GLY A 106 -0.22 -11.08 -10.28
N GLY A 107 0.73 -10.25 -10.68
CA GLY A 107 1.07 -9.00 -10.02
C GLY A 107 0.17 -7.84 -10.48
N HIS A 108 -0.18 -6.95 -9.54
CA HIS A 108 -1.01 -5.78 -9.80
C HIS A 108 -0.37 -4.53 -9.27
N TYR A 109 -0.54 -3.45 -10.00
CA TYR A 109 -0.17 -2.13 -9.51
C TYR A 109 -1.01 -1.77 -8.28
N CYS A 110 -0.33 -1.29 -7.26
CA CYS A 110 -0.92 -0.86 -6.00
C CYS A 110 -0.32 0.48 -5.58
N VAL A 111 -1.10 1.23 -4.83
CA VAL A 111 -0.62 2.37 -4.06
C VAL A 111 -0.61 1.98 -2.59
N SER A 112 0.50 2.23 -1.91
CA SER A 112 0.68 2.16 -0.47
C SER A 112 0.48 3.55 0.10
N ILE A 113 -0.62 3.78 0.80
CA ILE A 113 -0.92 5.03 1.49
C ILE A 113 -0.54 4.84 2.95
N TYR A 114 0.37 5.66 3.43
CA TYR A 114 0.68 5.75 4.85
C TYR A 114 -0.21 6.79 5.49
N ALA A 115 -0.91 6.41 6.52
CA ALA A 115 -1.88 7.27 7.19
C ALA A 115 -1.75 7.17 8.72
N PHE A 116 -2.14 8.25 9.39
CA PHE A 116 -2.27 8.28 10.83
C PHE A 116 -3.73 8.06 11.22
N VAL A 117 -3.98 7.01 11.98
CA VAL A 117 -5.31 6.54 12.39
C VAL A 117 -5.24 6.18 13.87
N ASP A 118 -6.08 6.74 14.70
CA ASP A 118 -6.18 6.43 16.14
C ASP A 118 -4.82 6.43 16.86
N ASN A 119 -3.98 7.44 16.58
CA ASN A 119 -2.60 7.59 17.08
C ASN A 119 -1.61 6.49 16.63
N GLU A 120 -1.90 5.76 15.58
CA GLU A 120 -1.01 4.75 14.99
C GLU A 120 -0.75 5.03 13.52
N ILE A 121 0.43 4.65 13.04
CA ILE A 121 0.72 4.63 11.60
C ILE A 121 0.17 3.34 11.01
N VAL A 122 -0.63 3.47 9.96
CA VAL A 122 -1.16 2.36 9.18
C VAL A 122 -0.70 2.47 7.73
N ASN A 123 -0.54 1.34 7.05
CA ASN A 123 -0.35 1.29 5.60
C ASN A 123 -1.63 0.77 4.95
N ILE A 124 -2.20 1.53 4.05
CA ILE A 124 -3.40 1.16 3.29
C ILE A 124 -2.98 0.81 1.87
N SER A 125 -3.14 -0.44 1.48
CA SER A 125 -2.87 -0.88 0.11
C SER A 125 -4.14 -0.84 -0.73
N LEU A 126 -4.13 -0.01 -1.78
CA LEU A 126 -5.23 0.10 -2.73
C LEU A 126 -4.82 -0.41 -4.11
N LYS A 127 -5.70 -1.18 -4.76
CA LYS A 127 -5.54 -1.69 -6.13
C LYS A 127 -6.85 -1.62 -6.90
N GLY A 128 -6.78 -1.69 -8.22
CA GLY A 128 -7.97 -1.76 -9.08
C GLY A 128 -8.95 -0.61 -8.85
N SER A 129 -10.24 -0.93 -8.70
CA SER A 129 -11.31 0.07 -8.53
C SER A 129 -11.18 0.91 -7.26
N ALA A 130 -10.69 0.33 -6.16
CA ALA A 130 -10.46 1.09 -4.92
C ALA A 130 -9.33 2.13 -5.09
N LEU A 131 -8.32 1.82 -5.90
CA LEU A 131 -7.29 2.79 -6.26
C LEU A 131 -7.86 3.92 -7.14
N MET A 132 -8.78 3.61 -8.06
CA MET A 132 -9.42 4.64 -8.90
C MET A 132 -10.19 5.64 -8.03
N THR A 133 -11.01 5.16 -7.07
CA THR A 133 -11.74 6.07 -6.16
C THR A 133 -10.80 6.95 -5.33
N TRP A 134 -9.67 6.43 -4.90
CA TRP A 134 -8.63 7.22 -4.24
C TRP A 134 -8.04 8.29 -5.15
N SER A 135 -7.67 7.91 -6.37
CA SER A 135 -7.11 8.82 -7.37
C SER A 135 -8.09 9.96 -7.72
N ASP A 136 -9.36 9.65 -7.90
CA ASP A 136 -10.38 10.67 -8.18
C ASP A 136 -10.55 11.61 -6.98
N PHE A 137 -10.65 11.06 -5.76
CA PHE A 137 -10.72 11.86 -4.54
C PHE A 137 -9.53 12.82 -4.39
N THR A 138 -8.30 12.34 -4.59
CA THR A 138 -7.09 13.17 -4.44
C THR A 138 -6.98 14.24 -5.53
N LYS A 139 -7.41 13.96 -6.77
CA LYS A 139 -7.49 14.94 -7.84
C LYS A 139 -8.47 16.07 -7.50
N GLU A 140 -9.67 15.72 -7.07
CA GLU A 140 -10.72 16.70 -6.73
C GLU A 140 -10.33 17.57 -5.52
N ASN A 141 -9.63 16.98 -4.55
CA ASN A 141 -9.29 17.63 -3.29
C ASN A 141 -7.82 18.07 -3.19
N ARG A 142 -7.09 18.13 -4.29
CA ARG A 142 -5.63 18.33 -4.35
C ARG A 142 -5.08 19.46 -3.47
N LYS A 143 -5.85 20.53 -3.28
CA LYS A 143 -5.43 21.72 -2.52
C LYS A 143 -5.72 21.63 -1.02
N SER A 144 -6.57 20.73 -0.60
CA SER A 144 -7.13 20.71 0.76
C SER A 144 -6.93 19.39 1.51
N PHE A 145 -6.66 18.28 0.82
CA PHE A 145 -6.66 16.99 1.52
C PHE A 145 -5.52 16.84 2.55
N LEU A 146 -4.38 17.53 2.39
CA LEU A 146 -3.28 17.51 3.36
C LEU A 146 -3.58 18.28 4.65
N GLY A 147 -4.48 19.27 4.60
CA GLY A 147 -4.86 20.09 5.78
C GLY A 147 -6.12 19.59 6.49
N ASN A 148 -6.72 18.51 6.00
CA ASN A 148 -7.98 17.99 6.52
C ASN A 148 -7.86 16.48 6.79
N THR A 149 -8.72 15.99 7.67
CA THR A 149 -8.91 14.55 7.80
C THR A 149 -9.59 14.00 6.54
N ILE A 150 -9.38 12.73 6.28
CA ILE A 150 -10.06 11.98 5.22
C ILE A 150 -10.94 10.95 5.90
N GLU A 151 -12.18 10.88 5.47
CA GLU A 151 -13.15 9.96 6.03
C GLU A 151 -13.54 8.91 5.01
N VAL A 152 -13.60 7.65 5.45
CA VAL A 152 -14.18 6.55 4.68
C VAL A 152 -15.45 6.14 5.41
N ASN A 153 -16.58 6.63 4.93
CA ASN A 153 -17.87 6.48 5.64
C ASN A 153 -18.70 5.30 5.13
N SER A 154 -18.47 4.88 3.88
CA SER A 154 -19.29 3.86 3.23
C SER A 154 -18.53 3.15 2.10
N ALA A 155 -19.18 2.13 1.55
CA ALA A 155 -18.73 1.44 0.34
C ALA A 155 -19.72 1.73 -0.79
N ALA A 156 -19.18 2.13 -1.94
CA ALA A 156 -19.95 2.26 -3.18
C ALA A 156 -19.98 0.92 -3.91
N GLU A 157 -21.13 0.56 -4.47
CA GLU A 157 -21.28 -0.65 -5.29
C GLU A 157 -20.98 -0.35 -6.75
N GLY A 158 -20.22 -1.23 -7.40
CA GLY A 158 -19.92 -1.18 -8.81
C GLY A 158 -20.18 -2.53 -9.49
N LYS A 159 -20.25 -2.51 -10.82
CA LYS A 159 -20.43 -3.70 -11.64
C LYS A 159 -19.59 -3.59 -12.91
N LYS A 160 -18.85 -4.67 -13.23
CA LYS A 160 -18.16 -4.81 -14.51
C LYS A 160 -18.52 -6.15 -15.13
N GLY A 161 -19.27 -6.14 -16.22
CA GLY A 161 -19.84 -7.37 -16.77
C GLY A 161 -20.76 -8.07 -15.77
N ALA A 162 -20.49 -9.33 -15.46
CA ALA A 162 -21.22 -10.12 -14.46
C ALA A 162 -20.69 -9.92 -13.02
N VAL A 163 -19.50 -9.35 -12.84
CA VAL A 163 -18.85 -9.23 -11.55
C VAL A 163 -19.31 -7.96 -10.83
N LYS A 164 -19.83 -8.13 -9.60
CA LYS A 164 -20.12 -7.04 -8.69
C LYS A 164 -18.92 -6.82 -7.76
N TYR A 165 -18.63 -5.59 -7.44
CA TYR A 165 -17.57 -5.22 -6.52
C TYR A 165 -17.99 -4.02 -5.68
N THR A 166 -17.24 -3.74 -4.60
CA THR A 166 -17.39 -2.51 -3.82
C THR A 166 -16.07 -1.77 -3.70
N THR A 167 -16.15 -0.46 -3.56
CA THR A 167 -15.00 0.42 -3.36
C THR A 167 -15.23 1.31 -2.14
N PRO A 168 -14.16 1.70 -1.42
CA PRO A 168 -14.29 2.69 -0.35
C PRO A 168 -14.73 4.04 -0.94
N THR A 169 -15.59 4.77 -0.21
CA THR A 169 -15.95 6.13 -0.55
C THR A 169 -15.15 7.08 0.33
N PHE A 170 -14.26 7.85 -0.28
CA PHE A 170 -13.44 8.83 0.40
C PHE A 170 -14.13 10.20 0.38
N THR A 171 -14.16 10.89 1.52
CA THR A 171 -14.68 12.24 1.65
C THR A 171 -13.73 13.10 2.46
N LEU A 172 -13.71 14.40 2.17
CA LEU A 172 -12.95 15.35 2.96
C LEU A 172 -13.67 15.58 4.30
N GLY A 173 -12.93 15.34 5.38
CA GLY A 173 -13.43 15.57 6.74
C GLY A 173 -13.10 16.98 7.25
N LYS A 174 -12.96 17.12 8.54
CA LYS A 174 -12.69 18.40 9.22
C LYS A 174 -11.21 18.78 9.07
N GLY A 175 -10.92 20.08 9.22
CA GLY A 175 -9.56 20.58 9.38
C GLY A 175 -8.85 19.90 10.56
N ILE A 176 -7.57 19.58 10.39
CA ILE A 176 -6.75 18.94 11.42
C ILE A 176 -6.45 19.98 12.51
N SER A 177 -6.71 19.65 13.78
CA SER A 177 -6.36 20.52 14.91
C SER A 177 -4.84 20.54 15.15
N LEU A 178 -4.33 21.57 15.82
CA LEU A 178 -2.89 21.76 16.04
C LEU A 178 -2.26 20.58 16.77
N ASP A 179 -2.87 20.10 17.86
CA ASP A 179 -2.39 18.97 18.66
C ASP A 179 -2.33 17.65 17.87
N VAL A 180 -3.31 17.43 17.01
CA VAL A 180 -3.35 16.25 16.13
C VAL A 180 -2.35 16.39 14.98
N SER A 181 -2.17 17.62 14.46
CA SER A 181 -1.17 17.91 13.44
C SER A 181 0.25 17.66 13.96
N GLU A 182 0.57 18.09 15.19
CA GLU A 182 1.88 17.84 15.81
C GLU A 182 2.18 16.34 15.91
N LYS A 183 1.23 15.55 16.38
CA LYS A 183 1.36 14.07 16.45
C LYS A 183 1.52 13.43 15.08
N ALA A 184 0.80 13.92 14.08
CA ALA A 184 0.91 13.43 12.71
C ALA A 184 2.29 13.75 12.09
N GLU A 185 2.86 14.93 12.40
CA GLU A 185 4.21 15.31 11.98
C GLU A 185 5.30 14.46 12.67
N GLU A 186 5.16 14.14 13.95
CA GLU A 186 6.04 13.20 14.66
C GLU A 186 5.97 11.80 14.03
N ALA A 187 4.76 11.33 13.75
CA ALA A 187 4.53 10.05 13.08
C ALA A 187 5.16 10.05 11.68
N TYR A 188 5.01 11.14 10.93
CA TYR A 188 5.62 11.28 9.60
C TYR A 188 7.15 11.28 9.68
N ALA A 189 7.75 11.95 10.66
CA ALA A 189 9.20 11.95 10.85
C ALA A 189 9.74 10.54 11.10
N SER A 190 9.08 9.76 11.97
CA SER A 190 9.42 8.35 12.24
C SER A 190 9.25 7.47 10.99
N LEU A 191 8.16 7.68 10.23
CA LEU A 191 7.92 6.97 8.98
C LEU A 191 9.02 7.27 7.95
N LYS A 192 9.39 8.54 7.81
CA LYS A 192 10.42 8.98 6.86
C LYS A 192 11.77 8.34 7.18
N GLU A 193 12.20 8.34 8.45
CA GLU A 193 13.43 7.68 8.87
C GLU A 193 13.43 6.19 8.49
N TYR A 194 12.34 5.49 8.74
CA TYR A 194 12.15 4.10 8.34
C TYR A 194 12.24 3.90 6.82
N LEU A 195 11.52 4.70 6.04
CA LEU A 195 11.52 4.58 4.58
C LEU A 195 12.90 4.89 3.98
N ASP A 196 13.60 5.87 4.50
CA ASP A 196 14.96 6.23 4.07
C ASP A 196 15.97 5.13 4.42
N SER A 197 15.85 4.50 5.60
CA SER A 197 16.68 3.36 5.99
C SER A 197 16.47 2.15 5.07
N ARG A 198 15.24 1.90 4.63
CA ARG A 198 14.93 0.81 3.68
C ARG A 198 15.57 1.04 2.30
N LYS A 199 15.57 2.27 1.80
CA LYS A 199 16.22 2.59 0.52
C LYS A 199 17.72 2.28 0.59
N THR A 200 18.39 2.75 1.62
CA THR A 200 19.83 2.49 1.82
C THR A 200 20.13 1.00 1.92
N SER A 201 19.31 0.23 2.64
CA SER A 201 19.48 -1.22 2.78
C SER A 201 19.26 -1.97 1.46
N GLN A 202 18.34 -1.51 0.60
CA GLN A 202 18.09 -2.12 -0.71
C GLN A 202 19.22 -1.84 -1.71
N GLU A 203 19.91 -0.71 -1.59
CA GLU A 203 21.09 -0.40 -2.39
C GLU A 203 22.32 -1.24 -1.99
N VAL A 204 22.39 -1.63 -0.72
CA VAL A 204 23.54 -2.40 -0.16
C VAL A 204 23.33 -3.91 -0.23
N SER A 205 22.09 -4.40 -0.18
CA SER A 205 21.80 -5.84 -0.14
C SER A 205 21.45 -6.42 -1.51
N HIS A 206 22.46 -6.81 -2.28
CA HIS A 206 22.28 -7.77 -3.35
C HIS A 206 22.09 -9.22 -2.84
N GLU A 207 22.10 -9.48 -1.50
CA GLU A 207 22.20 -10.85 -0.97
C GLU A 207 21.42 -11.17 0.31
N GLU A 208 20.49 -10.39 0.82
CA GLU A 208 19.72 -10.84 2.01
C GLU A 208 18.20 -10.76 1.83
N THR A 209 17.60 -11.92 2.01
CA THR A 209 16.15 -12.18 1.97
C THR A 209 15.43 -11.35 3.03
N PRO A 210 14.45 -10.50 2.67
CA PRO A 210 13.62 -9.85 3.68
C PRO A 210 12.88 -10.91 4.49
N GLN A 211 12.89 -10.81 5.81
CA GLN A 211 12.04 -11.65 6.66
C GLN A 211 10.59 -11.49 6.18
N ALA A 212 10.04 -12.61 5.78
CA ALA A 212 8.71 -12.72 5.24
C ALA A 212 7.69 -12.35 6.31
N GLU A 213 7.11 -11.18 6.16
CA GLU A 213 5.78 -10.99 6.70
C GLU A 213 4.88 -11.97 5.97
N THR A 214 4.38 -12.97 6.69
CA THR A 214 3.45 -13.97 6.17
C THR A 214 2.18 -13.27 5.72
N PHE A 215 2.18 -12.87 4.45
CA PHE A 215 0.98 -12.38 3.79
C PHE A 215 0.09 -13.61 3.56
N HIS A 216 -0.87 -13.83 4.45
CA HIS A 216 -1.93 -14.80 4.18
C HIS A 216 -2.85 -14.19 3.13
N PRO A 217 -3.01 -14.84 1.98
CA PRO A 217 -3.90 -14.34 0.94
C PRO A 217 -5.32 -14.35 1.48
N ILE A 218 -5.87 -13.16 1.70
CA ILE A 218 -7.32 -12.99 1.74
C ILE A 218 -7.76 -13.29 0.31
N PHE A 219 -8.39 -14.41 0.11
CA PHE A 219 -8.96 -14.97 -1.11
C PHE A 219 -8.74 -14.16 -2.39
N ALA A 220 -8.25 -14.82 -3.44
CA ALA A 220 -8.11 -14.25 -4.77
C ALA A 220 -9.47 -13.74 -5.26
N GLU A 221 -9.80 -12.50 -4.92
CA GLU A 221 -10.89 -11.82 -5.62
C GLU A 221 -10.48 -11.70 -7.09
N PRO A 222 -11.37 -11.99 -8.04
CA PRO A 222 -11.07 -11.80 -9.44
C PRO A 222 -10.71 -10.34 -9.65
N VAL A 223 -9.45 -10.08 -9.93
CA VAL A 223 -8.99 -8.73 -10.25
C VAL A 223 -9.56 -8.37 -11.58
N LEU A 224 -10.57 -7.52 -11.56
CA LEU A 224 -11.06 -6.89 -12.76
C LEU A 224 -9.92 -6.07 -13.36
N GLU A 225 -9.45 -6.45 -14.54
CA GLU A 225 -8.61 -5.58 -15.36
C GLU A 225 -9.39 -4.30 -15.65
N LEU A 226 -9.14 -3.29 -14.83
CA LEU A 226 -9.71 -1.97 -14.98
C LEU A 226 -8.65 -1.03 -15.54
N ALA A 227 -9.02 -0.44 -16.63
CA ALA A 227 -8.39 0.68 -17.33
C ALA A 227 -6.91 0.46 -17.71
N THR A 228 -6.62 0.72 -18.93
CA THR A 228 -5.27 0.95 -19.39
C THR A 228 -4.67 2.08 -18.55
N VAL A 229 -3.51 1.83 -17.96
CA VAL A 229 -2.76 2.75 -17.06
C VAL A 229 -2.49 4.14 -17.69
N ASN A 230 -2.91 4.37 -18.93
CA ASN A 230 -2.84 5.66 -19.59
C ASN A 230 -3.69 6.75 -18.93
N ASP A 231 -4.68 6.37 -18.09
CA ASP A 231 -5.58 7.30 -17.43
C ASP A 231 -5.20 7.61 -15.97
N LEU A 232 -4.14 6.99 -15.43
CA LEU A 232 -3.63 7.34 -14.11
C LEU A 232 -2.77 8.61 -14.22
N PRO A 233 -2.99 9.62 -13.35
CA PRO A 233 -2.24 10.87 -13.38
C PRO A 233 -0.88 10.67 -12.71
N PHE A 234 0.11 10.43 -13.51
CA PHE A 234 1.50 10.51 -13.09
C PHE A 234 2.19 11.67 -13.74
#